data_89bf01f517068295d1ea7c0779da4cb5
#
_entry.id   89bf01f517068295d1ea7c0779da4cb5
#
_cell.length_a   1.000
_cell.length_b   1.000
_cell.length_c   1.000
_cell.angle_alpha   90.00
_cell.angle_beta   90.00
_cell.angle_gamma   90.00
#
_symmetry.space_group_name_H-M   'P 1'
#
loop_
_entity.id
_entity.type
_entity.pdbx_description
1 polymer ?
#
loop_
_entity_poly.entity_id
_entity_poly.type
_entity_poly.pdbx_seq_one_letter_code
_entity_poly.pdbx_strand_id
1 'polypeptide(L)'
;MSKKYDVAIVGATGAVGETLISILDQRNFPINNLYPLASKRSAGSKVRCQGKSWTVEDLDTFDFSKVQIGVFSAGSDISEKYAPVAASKGCVVIDNTSHFRRDEDIPLVIPEVNPHAIANYTNRNIIANPNCSTIQMLVALKPIYDAVGIDRINVATYQAVSGSGKEAITELTNQTANLLNGKDVEVEVYTKQIAFNAIPHIDTFQENGYTREEMKMVWETQKIFEDENLLVNPTAVRIPVVYGHSEAVHIETKEKISANDARKLLEKADGIIVMDERSDGGYATPFIEATNNDATYVSRIREDISHEKGLNLWVVADNIRKGAALNTVQIAEILIRDYLA
;
A
#
# COMPACT_ATOMS: atom_id res chain seq x y z
N MET A 1 -28.69 0.78 -16.96
CA MET A 1 -27.24 0.56 -17.16
C MET A 1 -26.53 1.29 -16.04
N SER A 2 -25.56 0.66 -15.36
CA SER A 2 -24.79 1.35 -14.34
C SER A 2 -24.00 2.51 -14.96
N LYS A 3 -23.86 3.63 -14.24
CA LYS A 3 -23.06 4.79 -14.65
C LYS A 3 -21.61 4.33 -14.89
N LYS A 4 -20.99 4.83 -15.95
CA LYS A 4 -19.58 4.56 -16.28
C LYS A 4 -18.77 5.83 -16.16
N TYR A 5 -17.48 5.70 -15.87
CA TYR A 5 -16.59 6.80 -15.55
C TYR A 5 -15.42 6.86 -16.53
N ASP A 6 -14.96 8.05 -16.82
CA ASP A 6 -13.72 8.30 -17.53
C ASP A 6 -12.59 8.37 -16.48
N VAL A 7 -11.58 7.51 -16.63
CA VAL A 7 -10.53 7.28 -15.63
C VAL A 7 -9.17 7.58 -16.23
N ALA A 8 -8.37 8.40 -15.56
CA ALA A 8 -6.96 8.59 -15.87
C ALA A 8 -6.07 7.82 -14.91
N ILE A 9 -4.97 7.22 -15.41
CA ILE A 9 -3.94 6.57 -14.59
C ILE A 9 -2.59 7.21 -14.92
N VAL A 10 -2.11 8.05 -14.00
CA VAL A 10 -0.81 8.72 -14.09
C VAL A 10 0.26 7.77 -13.55
N GLY A 11 1.25 7.46 -14.40
CA GLY A 11 2.25 6.43 -14.12
C GLY A 11 1.84 5.03 -14.61
N ALA A 12 1.02 4.95 -15.65
CA ALA A 12 0.42 3.72 -16.17
C ALA A 12 1.41 2.61 -16.57
N THR A 13 2.68 2.95 -16.86
CA THR A 13 3.74 2.02 -17.27
C THR A 13 4.65 1.57 -16.11
N GLY A 14 4.42 2.08 -14.91
CA GLY A 14 5.12 1.66 -13.70
C GLY A 14 4.52 0.37 -13.10
N ALA A 15 5.21 -0.25 -12.14
CA ALA A 15 4.75 -1.50 -11.50
C ALA A 15 3.35 -1.36 -10.89
N VAL A 16 3.11 -0.29 -10.13
CA VAL A 16 1.79 -0.02 -9.53
C VAL A 16 0.75 0.31 -10.60
N GLY A 17 1.09 1.10 -11.62
CA GLY A 17 0.19 1.48 -12.70
C GLY A 17 -0.31 0.29 -13.53
N GLU A 18 0.59 -0.64 -13.89
CA GLU A 18 0.24 -1.89 -14.58
C GLU A 18 -0.68 -2.76 -13.71
N THR A 19 -0.40 -2.85 -12.42
CA THR A 19 -1.23 -3.61 -11.46
C THR A 19 -2.59 -2.95 -11.28
N LEU A 20 -2.67 -1.61 -11.20
CA LEU A 20 -3.93 -0.86 -11.16
C LEU A 20 -4.82 -1.21 -12.35
N ILE A 21 -4.28 -1.15 -13.57
CA ILE A 21 -5.01 -1.49 -14.79
C ILE A 21 -5.51 -2.95 -14.75
N SER A 22 -4.67 -3.86 -14.29
CA SER A 22 -5.05 -5.28 -14.13
C SER A 22 -6.18 -5.47 -13.11
N ILE A 23 -6.13 -4.77 -11.97
CA ILE A 23 -7.18 -4.87 -10.93
C ILE A 23 -8.48 -4.23 -11.39
N LEU A 24 -8.45 -3.09 -12.09
CA LEU A 24 -9.64 -2.48 -12.69
C LEU A 24 -10.33 -3.44 -13.68
N ASP A 25 -9.54 -4.21 -14.45
CA ASP A 25 -10.03 -5.24 -15.36
C ASP A 25 -10.66 -6.41 -14.58
N GLN A 26 -9.93 -7.00 -13.63
CA GLN A 26 -10.38 -8.14 -12.80
C GLN A 26 -11.66 -7.85 -12.03
N ARG A 27 -11.81 -6.63 -11.52
CA ARG A 27 -12.97 -6.18 -10.72
C ARG A 27 -14.11 -5.62 -11.58
N ASN A 28 -13.96 -5.60 -12.91
CA ASN A 28 -14.94 -5.04 -13.83
C ASN A 28 -15.36 -3.60 -13.45
N PHE A 29 -14.39 -2.77 -13.05
CA PHE A 29 -14.64 -1.38 -12.70
C PHE A 29 -15.40 -0.67 -13.84
N PRO A 30 -16.41 0.15 -13.59
CA PRO A 30 -17.29 0.70 -14.64
C PRO A 30 -16.60 1.80 -15.46
N ILE A 31 -15.65 1.43 -16.30
CA ILE A 31 -14.88 2.32 -17.18
C ILE A 31 -15.68 2.66 -18.43
N ASN A 32 -15.83 3.95 -18.75
CA ASN A 32 -16.26 4.46 -20.04
C ASN A 32 -15.05 4.61 -20.96
N ASN A 33 -14.12 5.48 -20.61
CA ASN A 33 -12.82 5.62 -21.25
C ASN A 33 -11.69 5.50 -20.21
N LEU A 34 -10.58 4.86 -20.61
CA LEU A 34 -9.36 4.80 -19.85
C LEU A 34 -8.29 5.66 -20.53
N TYR A 35 -7.67 6.55 -19.76
CA TYR A 35 -6.57 7.40 -20.19
C TYR A 35 -5.30 7.01 -19.42
N PRO A 36 -4.52 6.05 -19.92
CA PRO A 36 -3.24 5.74 -19.34
C PRO A 36 -2.24 6.85 -19.67
N LEU A 37 -1.67 7.48 -18.67
CA LEU A 37 -0.78 8.63 -18.79
C LEU A 37 0.62 8.28 -18.30
N ALA A 38 1.63 8.72 -19.04
CA ALA A 38 3.02 8.57 -18.67
C ALA A 38 3.86 9.73 -19.24
N SER A 39 5.18 9.69 -19.03
CA SER A 39 6.09 10.65 -19.64
C SER A 39 6.11 10.49 -21.17
N LYS A 40 6.53 11.53 -21.88
CA LYS A 40 6.70 11.55 -23.33
C LYS A 40 7.47 10.34 -23.88
N ARG A 41 8.43 9.80 -23.10
CA ARG A 41 9.20 8.61 -23.47
C ARG A 41 8.33 7.36 -23.65
N SER A 42 7.28 7.21 -22.87
CA SER A 42 6.38 6.06 -22.88
C SER A 42 5.09 6.32 -23.68
N ALA A 43 4.82 7.55 -24.09
CA ALA A 43 3.67 7.90 -24.89
C ALA A 43 3.67 7.15 -26.24
N GLY A 44 2.50 6.73 -26.70
CA GLY A 44 2.31 5.91 -27.90
C GLY A 44 2.35 4.40 -27.65
N SER A 45 2.86 3.94 -26.51
CA SER A 45 2.73 2.53 -26.09
C SER A 45 1.27 2.17 -25.79
N LYS A 46 0.99 0.87 -25.62
CA LYS A 46 -0.39 0.41 -25.44
C LYS A 46 -0.52 -0.42 -24.16
N VAL A 47 -1.63 -0.24 -23.46
CA VAL A 47 -2.06 -1.06 -22.34
C VAL A 47 -3.40 -1.72 -22.67
N ARG A 48 -3.68 -2.88 -22.06
CA ARG A 48 -4.95 -3.60 -22.24
C ARG A 48 -5.76 -3.55 -20.95
N CYS A 49 -7.06 -3.28 -21.10
CA CYS A 49 -8.04 -3.29 -20.02
C CYS A 49 -9.42 -3.58 -20.57
N GLN A 50 -10.16 -4.51 -19.98
CA GLN A 50 -11.53 -4.91 -20.36
C GLN A 50 -11.65 -5.24 -21.86
N GLY A 51 -10.70 -6.03 -22.37
CA GLY A 51 -10.68 -6.49 -23.77
C GLY A 51 -10.33 -5.40 -24.79
N LYS A 52 -10.11 -4.15 -24.38
CA LYS A 52 -9.74 -3.03 -25.24
C LYS A 52 -8.26 -2.69 -25.11
N SER A 53 -7.70 -2.13 -26.17
CA SER A 53 -6.34 -1.58 -26.18
C SER A 53 -6.41 -0.06 -26.10
N TRP A 54 -5.72 0.51 -25.11
CA TRP A 54 -5.68 1.95 -24.82
C TRP A 54 -4.28 2.47 -25.10
N THR A 55 -4.16 3.62 -25.77
CA THR A 55 -2.87 4.24 -26.06
C THR A 55 -2.44 5.10 -24.89
N VAL A 56 -1.19 4.94 -24.44
CA VAL A 56 -0.59 5.79 -23.41
C VAL A 56 -0.39 7.20 -23.99
N GLU A 57 -0.94 8.20 -23.30
CA GLU A 57 -0.83 9.60 -23.67
C GLU A 57 0.26 10.31 -22.85
N ASP A 58 0.76 11.43 -23.38
CA ASP A 58 1.73 12.28 -22.70
C ASP A 58 1.03 13.09 -21.60
N LEU A 59 1.49 12.91 -20.35
CA LEU A 59 0.94 13.59 -19.18
C LEU A 59 1.03 15.13 -19.30
N ASP A 60 2.12 15.64 -19.87
CA ASP A 60 2.38 17.09 -19.95
C ASP A 60 1.34 17.83 -20.81
N THR A 61 0.65 17.14 -21.71
CA THR A 61 -0.33 17.72 -22.64
C THR A 61 -1.76 17.29 -22.37
N PHE A 62 -1.98 16.46 -21.34
CA PHE A 62 -3.30 15.89 -21.07
C PHE A 62 -4.24 16.90 -20.40
N ASP A 63 -5.48 16.96 -20.91
CA ASP A 63 -6.55 17.78 -20.34
C ASP A 63 -7.40 16.96 -19.35
N PHE A 64 -7.21 17.21 -18.07
CA PHE A 64 -7.93 16.53 -16.98
C PHE A 64 -9.42 16.85 -16.90
N SER A 65 -9.95 17.84 -17.64
CA SER A 65 -11.40 18.09 -17.72
C SER A 65 -12.18 16.93 -18.35
N LYS A 66 -11.48 16.00 -19.03
CA LYS A 66 -12.06 14.82 -19.67
C LYS A 66 -12.41 13.68 -18.71
N VAL A 67 -11.89 13.70 -17.48
CA VAL A 67 -11.97 12.56 -16.57
C VAL A 67 -12.61 12.94 -15.23
N GLN A 68 -13.35 12.00 -14.65
CA GLN A 68 -13.95 12.14 -13.33
C GLN A 68 -13.04 11.63 -12.23
N ILE A 69 -12.19 10.63 -12.52
CA ILE A 69 -11.31 9.99 -11.55
C ILE A 69 -9.88 9.96 -12.11
N GLY A 70 -8.91 10.41 -11.32
CA GLY A 70 -7.50 10.35 -11.65
C GLY A 70 -6.73 9.56 -10.59
N VAL A 71 -6.06 8.48 -10.97
CA VAL A 71 -5.18 7.71 -10.08
C VAL A 71 -3.74 8.07 -10.36
N PHE A 72 -3.01 8.49 -9.31
CA PHE A 72 -1.63 8.96 -9.41
C PHE A 72 -0.66 7.99 -8.75
N SER A 73 0.35 7.53 -9.51
CA SER A 73 1.38 6.59 -9.05
C SER A 73 2.75 6.81 -9.69
N ALA A 74 3.05 8.05 -10.10
CA ALA A 74 4.27 8.40 -10.86
C ALA A 74 5.37 9.09 -10.04
N GLY A 75 5.24 9.12 -8.70
CA GLY A 75 6.17 9.79 -7.79
C GLY A 75 5.64 11.11 -7.23
N SER A 76 6.17 11.52 -6.08
CA SER A 76 5.69 12.68 -5.31
C SER A 76 5.75 13.99 -6.09
N ASP A 77 6.83 14.25 -6.82
CA ASP A 77 7.00 15.47 -7.62
C ASP A 77 5.92 15.59 -8.72
N ILE A 78 5.54 14.46 -9.32
CA ILE A 78 4.47 14.41 -10.32
C ILE A 78 3.11 14.68 -9.67
N SER A 79 2.84 14.08 -8.50
CA SER A 79 1.60 14.33 -7.76
C SER A 79 1.52 15.78 -7.29
N GLU A 80 2.58 16.35 -6.74
CA GLU A 80 2.65 17.76 -6.36
C GLU A 80 2.24 18.70 -7.51
N LYS A 81 2.79 18.44 -8.70
CA LYS A 81 2.58 19.27 -9.88
C LYS A 81 1.18 19.09 -10.49
N TYR A 82 0.72 17.86 -10.68
CA TYR A 82 -0.45 17.58 -11.53
C TYR A 82 -1.72 17.26 -10.75
N ALA A 83 -1.66 16.76 -9.52
CA ALA A 83 -2.87 16.43 -8.78
C ALA A 83 -3.74 17.66 -8.48
N PRO A 84 -3.18 18.82 -8.06
CA PRO A 84 -3.97 20.05 -7.91
C PRO A 84 -4.56 20.54 -9.23
N VAL A 85 -3.85 20.37 -10.35
CA VAL A 85 -4.35 20.73 -11.69
C VAL A 85 -5.55 19.87 -12.06
N ALA A 86 -5.46 18.55 -11.87
CA ALA A 86 -6.56 17.62 -12.12
C ALA A 86 -7.77 17.95 -11.22
N ALA A 87 -7.53 18.14 -9.94
CA ALA A 87 -8.56 18.50 -8.95
C ALA A 87 -9.30 19.79 -9.31
N SER A 88 -8.58 20.81 -9.78
CA SER A 88 -9.17 22.11 -10.21
C SER A 88 -10.06 21.99 -11.45
N LYS A 89 -9.93 20.90 -12.22
CA LYS A 89 -10.76 20.58 -13.38
C LYS A 89 -11.96 19.69 -13.04
N GLY A 90 -12.20 19.42 -11.76
CA GLY A 90 -13.31 18.59 -11.28
C GLY A 90 -13.00 17.07 -11.28
N CYS A 91 -11.76 16.67 -11.57
CA CYS A 91 -11.32 15.30 -11.41
C CYS A 91 -11.07 14.99 -9.92
N VAL A 92 -11.62 13.90 -9.40
CA VAL A 92 -11.25 13.41 -8.08
C VAL A 92 -9.98 12.58 -8.19
N VAL A 93 -8.93 13.01 -7.49
CA VAL A 93 -7.62 12.37 -7.52
C VAL A 93 -7.51 11.37 -6.36
N ILE A 94 -7.02 10.15 -6.65
CA ILE A 94 -6.57 9.20 -5.63
C ILE A 94 -5.06 9.04 -5.80
N ASP A 95 -4.30 9.55 -4.83
CA ASP A 95 -2.85 9.65 -4.90
C ASP A 95 -2.14 8.55 -4.10
N ASN A 96 -1.36 7.70 -4.78
CA ASN A 96 -0.54 6.66 -4.14
C ASN A 96 0.80 7.17 -3.61
N THR A 97 1.18 8.41 -3.91
CA THR A 97 2.46 8.95 -3.46
C THR A 97 2.41 9.40 -2.00
N SER A 98 3.55 9.76 -1.45
CA SER A 98 3.59 10.26 -0.06
C SER A 98 3.32 11.76 0.07
N HIS A 99 3.07 12.47 -1.04
CA HIS A 99 3.06 13.93 -1.05
C HIS A 99 1.96 14.50 -0.15
N PHE A 100 0.72 14.05 -0.33
CA PHE A 100 -0.45 14.62 0.34
C PHE A 100 -0.87 13.91 1.65
N ARG A 101 -0.20 12.82 2.05
CA ARG A 101 -0.65 11.99 3.18
C ARG A 101 -0.72 12.72 4.51
N ARG A 102 0.12 13.76 4.69
CA ARG A 102 0.20 14.54 5.92
C ARG A 102 -0.69 15.79 5.93
N ASP A 103 -1.25 16.17 4.78
CA ASP A 103 -2.13 17.34 4.69
C ASP A 103 -3.41 17.07 5.49
N GLU A 104 -3.73 17.93 6.44
CA GLU A 104 -4.87 17.73 7.36
C GLU A 104 -6.21 17.73 6.64
N ASP A 105 -6.34 18.51 5.57
CA ASP A 105 -7.54 18.64 4.75
C ASP A 105 -7.68 17.59 3.64
N ILE A 106 -6.71 16.68 3.50
CA ILE A 106 -6.77 15.56 2.55
C ILE A 106 -6.98 14.26 3.31
N PRO A 107 -8.07 13.51 3.03
CA PRO A 107 -8.32 12.23 3.69
C PRO A 107 -7.27 11.19 3.28
N LEU A 108 -6.79 10.44 4.27
CA LEU A 108 -5.88 9.30 4.11
C LEU A 108 -6.66 8.03 4.42
N VAL A 109 -6.85 7.14 3.42
CA VAL A 109 -7.91 6.14 3.50
C VAL A 109 -7.43 4.72 3.30
N ILE A 110 -7.89 3.84 4.20
CA ILE A 110 -7.91 2.38 4.03
C ILE A 110 -9.38 1.95 4.11
N PRO A 111 -9.98 1.40 3.05
CA PRO A 111 -11.40 1.04 2.99
C PRO A 111 -11.89 0.16 4.14
N GLU A 112 -11.09 -0.78 4.62
CA GLU A 112 -11.43 -1.67 5.74
C GLU A 112 -11.29 -1.01 7.12
N VAL A 113 -10.71 0.20 7.19
CA VAL A 113 -10.37 0.86 8.46
C VAL A 113 -11.19 2.12 8.69
N ASN A 114 -11.13 3.07 7.74
CA ASN A 114 -11.76 4.39 7.86
C ASN A 114 -12.47 4.84 6.57
N PRO A 115 -13.39 4.02 5.99
CA PRO A 115 -14.05 4.36 4.73
C PRO A 115 -14.86 5.67 4.80
N HIS A 116 -15.32 6.08 5.99
CA HIS A 116 -16.04 7.32 6.23
C HIS A 116 -15.21 8.56 5.87
N ALA A 117 -13.89 8.49 5.99
CA ALA A 117 -13.00 9.61 5.65
C ALA A 117 -13.05 10.00 4.16
N ILE A 118 -13.51 9.11 3.27
CA ILE A 118 -13.69 9.42 1.84
C ILE A 118 -14.62 10.62 1.64
N ALA A 119 -15.62 10.82 2.51
CA ALA A 119 -16.53 11.97 2.43
C ALA A 119 -15.80 13.33 2.35
N ASN A 120 -14.61 13.42 2.94
CA ASN A 120 -13.79 14.63 2.98
C ASN A 120 -13.04 14.90 1.65
N TYR A 121 -13.21 14.05 0.61
CA TYR A 121 -12.58 14.29 -0.69
C TYR A 121 -12.91 15.67 -1.28
N THR A 122 -14.09 16.21 -0.95
CA THR A 122 -14.57 17.50 -1.43
C THR A 122 -13.73 18.69 -0.96
N ASN A 123 -12.92 18.54 0.07
CA ASN A 123 -12.05 19.62 0.57
C ASN A 123 -11.07 20.07 -0.52
N ARG A 124 -10.44 19.13 -1.25
CA ARG A 124 -9.47 19.45 -2.31
C ARG A 124 -9.64 18.60 -3.57
N ASN A 125 -10.68 17.78 -3.68
CA ASN A 125 -10.83 16.74 -4.69
C ASN A 125 -9.61 15.77 -4.77
N ILE A 126 -8.97 15.53 -3.63
CA ILE A 126 -7.82 14.62 -3.51
C ILE A 126 -8.08 13.68 -2.34
N ILE A 127 -7.79 12.40 -2.54
CA ILE A 127 -7.74 11.35 -1.51
C ILE A 127 -6.33 10.76 -1.54
N ALA A 128 -5.68 10.65 -0.40
CA ALA A 128 -4.37 10.02 -0.29
C ALA A 128 -4.52 8.52 0.04
N ASN A 129 -3.73 7.69 -0.65
CA ASN A 129 -3.57 6.28 -0.39
C ASN A 129 -2.34 6.08 0.52
N PRO A 130 -2.45 5.33 1.64
CA PRO A 130 -1.36 5.22 2.62
C PRO A 130 -0.14 4.44 2.12
N ASN A 131 0.89 4.40 2.97
CA ASN A 131 2.07 3.56 2.80
C ASN A 131 1.70 2.07 2.84
N CYS A 132 2.40 1.26 2.04
CA CYS A 132 2.10 -0.16 1.88
C CYS A 132 2.19 -0.95 3.19
N SER A 133 3.20 -0.69 4.01
CA SER A 133 3.33 -1.33 5.33
C SER A 133 2.24 -0.85 6.28
N THR A 134 1.94 0.45 6.30
CA THR A 134 0.82 0.98 7.10
C THR A 134 -0.51 0.32 6.74
N ILE A 135 -0.81 0.13 5.46
CA ILE A 135 -2.09 -0.46 5.02
C ILE A 135 -2.27 -1.86 5.61
N GLN A 136 -1.31 -2.77 5.39
CA GLN A 136 -1.46 -4.16 5.84
C GLN A 136 -1.49 -4.27 7.37
N MET A 137 -0.68 -3.48 8.06
CA MET A 137 -0.67 -3.43 9.52
C MET A 137 -2.04 -3.00 10.07
N LEU A 138 -2.59 -1.90 9.57
CA LEU A 138 -3.84 -1.36 10.08
C LEU A 138 -5.06 -2.20 9.72
N VAL A 139 -5.09 -2.83 8.54
CA VAL A 139 -6.12 -3.83 8.21
C VAL A 139 -6.13 -4.95 9.25
N ALA A 140 -4.95 -5.49 9.60
CA ALA A 140 -4.84 -6.54 10.60
C ALA A 140 -5.18 -6.07 12.02
N LEU A 141 -4.87 -4.83 12.38
CA LEU A 141 -5.06 -4.32 13.73
C LEU A 141 -6.46 -3.74 14.00
N LYS A 142 -7.18 -3.29 12.97
CA LYS A 142 -8.49 -2.64 13.12
C LYS A 142 -9.50 -3.45 13.94
N PRO A 143 -9.71 -4.77 13.69
CA PRO A 143 -10.67 -5.55 14.46
C PRO A 143 -10.32 -5.64 15.94
N ILE A 144 -9.03 -5.68 16.27
CA ILE A 144 -8.56 -5.72 17.67
C ILE A 144 -8.68 -4.34 18.31
N TYR A 145 -8.32 -3.28 17.57
CA TYR A 145 -8.45 -1.90 18.04
C TYR A 145 -9.88 -1.54 18.39
N ASP A 146 -10.85 -1.93 17.56
CA ASP A 146 -12.27 -1.68 17.81
C ASP A 146 -12.83 -2.46 19.00
N ALA A 147 -12.29 -3.64 19.25
CA ALA A 147 -12.79 -4.50 20.32
C ALA A 147 -12.25 -4.14 21.72
N VAL A 148 -10.96 -3.82 21.82
CA VAL A 148 -10.26 -3.68 23.11
C VAL A 148 -9.34 -2.45 23.21
N GLY A 149 -9.21 -1.68 22.13
CA GLY A 149 -8.24 -0.58 22.05
C GLY A 149 -6.80 -1.06 22.03
N ILE A 150 -5.90 -0.21 21.51
CA ILE A 150 -4.45 -0.44 21.48
C ILE A 150 -3.77 0.80 22.06
N ASP A 151 -2.82 0.60 22.97
CA ASP A 151 -2.00 1.68 23.55
C ASP A 151 -0.71 1.84 22.79
N ARG A 152 -0.09 0.71 22.35
CA ARG A 152 1.21 0.74 21.69
C ARG A 152 1.31 -0.32 20.60
N ILE A 153 1.98 0.03 19.51
CA ILE A 153 2.39 -0.86 18.43
C ILE A 153 3.91 -0.82 18.33
N ASN A 154 4.55 -1.98 18.46
CA ASN A 154 5.96 -2.18 18.09
C ASN A 154 5.98 -3.05 16.84
N VAL A 155 6.63 -2.59 15.77
CA VAL A 155 6.64 -3.31 14.50
C VAL A 155 8.01 -3.34 13.87
N ALA A 156 8.43 -4.52 13.42
CA ALA A 156 9.56 -4.67 12.50
C ALA A 156 9.02 -5.14 11.15
N THR A 157 9.30 -4.38 10.10
CA THR A 157 8.88 -4.73 8.75
C THR A 157 9.99 -5.46 7.99
N TYR A 158 9.62 -6.40 7.14
CA TYR A 158 10.47 -7.13 6.20
C TYR A 158 9.95 -6.86 4.80
N GLN A 159 10.48 -5.80 4.16
CA GLN A 159 9.91 -5.25 2.94
C GLN A 159 10.60 -5.76 1.68
N ALA A 160 9.79 -6.23 0.73
CA ALA A 160 10.20 -6.69 -0.59
C ALA A 160 10.78 -5.55 -1.44
N VAL A 161 11.69 -5.88 -2.34
CA VAL A 161 12.37 -4.91 -3.21
C VAL A 161 11.43 -4.23 -4.21
N SER A 162 10.31 -4.85 -4.58
CA SER A 162 9.30 -4.26 -5.48
C SER A 162 8.73 -2.93 -4.98
N GLY A 163 8.78 -2.66 -3.66
CA GLY A 163 8.43 -1.37 -3.08
C GLY A 163 9.32 -0.20 -3.55
N SER A 164 10.53 -0.48 -4.04
CA SER A 164 11.44 0.48 -4.65
C SER A 164 11.37 0.51 -6.19
N GLY A 165 10.42 -0.20 -6.80
CA GLY A 165 10.19 -0.19 -8.25
C GLY A 165 10.89 -1.30 -9.03
N LYS A 166 10.74 -1.25 -10.36
CA LYS A 166 11.25 -2.30 -11.28
C LYS A 166 12.77 -2.41 -11.25
N GLU A 167 13.46 -1.30 -11.08
CA GLU A 167 14.94 -1.24 -11.06
C GLU A 167 15.49 -2.02 -9.86
N ALA A 168 14.85 -1.94 -8.69
CA ALA A 168 15.23 -2.70 -7.51
C ALA A 168 15.06 -4.21 -7.67
N ILE A 169 14.01 -4.64 -8.40
CA ILE A 169 13.83 -6.06 -8.74
C ILE A 169 14.96 -6.53 -9.67
N THR A 170 15.31 -5.71 -10.65
CA THR A 170 16.41 -5.99 -11.58
C THR A 170 17.75 -6.09 -10.84
N GLU A 171 18.02 -5.15 -9.93
CA GLU A 171 19.24 -5.16 -9.11
C GLU A 171 19.33 -6.44 -8.27
N LEU A 172 18.28 -6.81 -7.52
CA LEU A 172 18.27 -8.06 -6.74
C LEU A 172 18.55 -9.27 -7.62
N THR A 173 17.89 -9.35 -8.79
CA THR A 173 18.01 -10.49 -9.69
C THR A 173 19.43 -10.60 -10.25
N ASN A 174 20.00 -9.48 -10.72
CA ASN A 174 21.36 -9.41 -11.25
C ASN A 174 22.41 -9.73 -10.18
N GLN A 175 22.29 -9.13 -9.01
CA GLN A 175 23.20 -9.42 -7.88
C GLN A 175 23.16 -10.91 -7.50
N THR A 176 21.96 -11.49 -7.40
CA THR A 176 21.81 -12.92 -7.08
C THR A 176 22.49 -13.81 -8.13
N ALA A 177 22.22 -13.54 -9.41
CA ALA A 177 22.82 -14.29 -10.50
C ALA A 177 24.36 -14.15 -10.54
N ASN A 178 24.87 -12.94 -10.33
CA ASN A 178 26.31 -12.68 -10.32
C ASN A 178 27.00 -13.40 -9.15
N LEU A 179 26.48 -13.30 -7.94
CA LEU A 179 27.05 -13.97 -6.77
C LEU A 179 27.09 -15.50 -6.93
N LEU A 180 26.03 -16.11 -7.44
CA LEU A 180 25.99 -17.56 -7.69
C LEU A 180 26.99 -17.99 -8.77
N ASN A 181 27.42 -17.10 -9.65
CA ASN A 181 28.43 -17.33 -10.67
C ASN A 181 29.84 -16.83 -10.28
N GLY A 182 30.07 -16.44 -9.03
CA GLY A 182 31.36 -15.94 -8.54
C GLY A 182 31.81 -14.62 -9.18
N LYS A 183 30.85 -13.79 -9.61
CA LYS A 183 31.10 -12.47 -10.21
C LYS A 183 30.86 -11.36 -9.18
N ASP A 184 31.46 -10.20 -9.43
CA ASP A 184 31.23 -8.99 -8.65
C ASP A 184 29.79 -8.48 -8.84
N VAL A 185 29.28 -7.78 -7.82
CA VAL A 185 27.95 -7.17 -7.83
C VAL A 185 28.05 -5.66 -7.92
N GLU A 186 27.08 -5.06 -8.62
CA GLU A 186 26.88 -3.62 -8.67
C GLU A 186 25.76 -3.24 -7.68
N VAL A 187 25.92 -2.07 -7.06
CA VAL A 187 24.96 -1.50 -6.10
C VAL A 187 24.53 -0.16 -6.67
N GLU A 188 23.27 -0.08 -7.12
CA GLU A 188 22.74 1.08 -7.85
C GLU A 188 21.53 1.73 -7.14
N VAL A 189 20.54 0.93 -6.75
CA VAL A 189 19.29 1.38 -6.11
C VAL A 189 19.44 1.48 -4.59
N TYR A 190 20.11 0.52 -4.00
CA TYR A 190 20.30 0.47 -2.55
C TYR A 190 21.66 1.03 -2.13
N THR A 191 21.82 1.30 -0.84
CA THR A 191 23.07 1.78 -0.26
C THR A 191 24.10 0.67 -0.03
N LYS A 192 23.65 -0.58 -0.09
CA LYS A 192 24.44 -1.81 0.10
C LYS A 192 23.86 -2.92 -0.77
N GLN A 193 24.67 -3.96 -1.03
CA GLN A 193 24.21 -5.18 -1.67
C GLN A 193 22.93 -5.70 -0.98
N ILE A 194 21.88 -5.95 -1.76
CA ILE A 194 20.61 -6.49 -1.26
C ILE A 194 20.56 -8.02 -1.35
N ALA A 195 21.16 -8.63 -2.38
CA ALA A 195 21.17 -10.08 -2.53
C ALA A 195 21.84 -10.75 -1.31
N PHE A 196 21.13 -11.71 -0.68
CA PHE A 196 21.55 -12.42 0.53
C PHE A 196 21.81 -11.53 1.74
N ASN A 197 21.13 -10.38 1.84
CA ASN A 197 21.35 -9.40 2.90
C ASN A 197 20.02 -8.84 3.45
N ALA A 198 20.09 -8.20 4.62
CA ALA A 198 19.00 -7.41 5.21
C ALA A 198 19.52 -5.99 5.46
N ILE A 199 18.79 -4.99 4.93
CA ILE A 199 19.20 -3.58 5.01
C ILE A 199 18.21 -2.83 5.91
N PRO A 200 18.57 -2.46 7.17
CA PRO A 200 17.69 -1.73 8.09
C PRO A 200 17.70 -0.23 7.77
N HIS A 201 17.42 0.11 6.51
CA HIS A 201 17.42 1.48 6.02
C HIS A 201 16.53 1.57 4.77
N ILE A 202 15.37 2.19 4.93
CA ILE A 202 14.43 2.48 3.84
C ILE A 202 14.07 3.96 3.89
N ASP A 203 14.26 4.68 2.76
CA ASP A 203 14.08 6.13 2.66
C ASP A 203 15.15 6.91 3.47
N THR A 204 14.99 8.20 3.67
CA THR A 204 15.96 9.12 4.28
C THR A 204 15.89 9.13 5.79
N PHE A 205 17.02 9.27 6.47
CA PHE A 205 17.06 9.48 7.92
C PHE A 205 16.47 10.85 8.31
N GLN A 206 15.76 10.86 9.43
CA GLN A 206 15.24 12.05 10.09
C GLN A 206 16.14 12.43 11.28
N GLU A 207 15.97 13.64 11.83
CA GLU A 207 16.76 14.13 12.97
C GLU A 207 16.65 13.27 14.23
N ASN A 208 15.53 12.59 14.40
CA ASN A 208 15.28 11.70 15.54
C ASN A 208 15.92 10.30 15.39
N GLY A 209 16.67 10.05 14.32
CA GLY A 209 17.33 8.78 14.03
C GLY A 209 16.46 7.73 13.34
N TYR A 210 15.16 7.96 13.22
CA TYR A 210 14.26 7.12 12.40
C TYR A 210 14.41 7.46 10.92
N THR A 211 14.06 6.51 10.05
CA THR A 211 13.92 6.81 8.63
C THR A 211 12.54 7.42 8.34
N ARG A 212 12.41 8.08 7.19
CA ARG A 212 11.13 8.60 6.74
C ARG A 212 10.09 7.49 6.52
N GLU A 213 10.52 6.31 6.09
CA GLU A 213 9.65 5.14 5.96
C GLU A 213 9.05 4.73 7.31
N GLU A 214 9.86 4.68 8.35
CA GLU A 214 9.43 4.40 9.71
C GLU A 214 8.47 5.47 10.23
N MET A 215 8.78 6.72 10.02
CA MET A 215 7.93 7.83 10.45
C MET A 215 6.59 7.90 9.70
N LYS A 216 6.51 7.43 8.45
CA LYS A 216 5.21 7.25 7.76
C LYS A 216 4.29 6.32 8.54
N MET A 217 4.81 5.20 9.06
CA MET A 217 4.00 4.27 9.86
C MET A 217 3.45 4.93 11.13
N VAL A 218 4.22 5.82 11.76
CA VAL A 218 3.76 6.59 12.94
C VAL A 218 2.64 7.55 12.55
N TRP A 219 2.94 8.47 11.64
CA TRP A 219 2.02 9.57 11.29
C TRP A 219 0.73 9.06 10.63
N GLU A 220 0.86 8.09 9.71
CA GLU A 220 -0.27 7.56 8.98
C GLU A 220 -1.18 6.72 9.90
N THR A 221 -0.63 5.93 10.82
CA THR A 221 -1.39 5.18 11.82
C THR A 221 -2.24 6.10 12.68
N GLN A 222 -1.64 7.16 13.24
CA GLN A 222 -2.35 8.13 14.06
C GLN A 222 -3.47 8.83 13.29
N LYS A 223 -3.20 9.24 12.04
CA LYS A 223 -4.19 9.89 11.19
C LYS A 223 -5.35 8.96 10.80
N ILE A 224 -5.06 7.72 10.42
CA ILE A 224 -6.08 6.76 9.95
C ILE A 224 -6.94 6.23 11.10
N PHE A 225 -6.36 5.97 12.27
CA PHE A 225 -7.12 5.59 13.48
C PHE A 225 -7.76 6.79 14.20
N GLU A 226 -7.47 8.02 13.74
CA GLU A 226 -7.96 9.25 14.38
C GLU A 226 -7.58 9.29 15.89
N ASP A 227 -6.39 8.77 16.22
CA ASP A 227 -5.85 8.68 17.59
C ASP A 227 -4.40 9.16 17.65
N GLU A 228 -4.21 10.44 17.96
CA GLU A 228 -2.89 11.08 18.08
C GLU A 228 -2.05 10.54 19.26
N ASN A 229 -2.70 9.88 20.22
CA ASN A 229 -2.03 9.33 21.40
C ASN A 229 -1.53 7.90 21.18
N LEU A 230 -1.90 7.24 20.09
CA LEU A 230 -1.45 5.89 19.79
C LEU A 230 0.07 5.86 19.58
N LEU A 231 0.76 5.09 20.40
CA LEU A 231 2.21 4.97 20.35
C LEU A 231 2.63 3.95 19.30
N VAL A 232 3.48 4.35 18.36
CA VAL A 232 3.99 3.46 17.30
C VAL A 232 5.52 3.52 17.27
N ASN A 233 6.17 2.36 17.33
CA ASN A 233 7.63 2.22 17.32
C ASN A 233 8.05 1.25 16.20
N PRO A 234 8.35 1.75 15.00
CA PRO A 234 8.67 0.95 13.84
C PRO A 234 10.17 0.77 13.63
N THR A 235 10.54 -0.34 13.00
CA THR A 235 11.85 -0.56 12.37
C THR A 235 11.61 -1.11 10.96
N ALA A 236 12.08 -0.42 9.93
CA ALA A 236 11.87 -0.82 8.54
C ALA A 236 13.11 -1.47 7.94
N VAL A 237 12.96 -2.72 7.48
CA VAL A 237 14.07 -3.50 6.92
C VAL A 237 13.74 -3.93 5.48
N ARG A 238 14.67 -3.68 4.55
CA ARG A 238 14.61 -4.22 3.18
C ARG A 238 15.24 -5.60 3.15
N ILE A 239 14.54 -6.57 2.58
CA ILE A 239 14.99 -7.96 2.46
C ILE A 239 14.99 -8.42 1.00
N PRO A 240 15.76 -9.48 0.64
CA PRO A 240 15.89 -9.96 -0.72
C PRO A 240 14.71 -10.83 -1.15
N VAL A 241 13.50 -10.29 -1.02
CA VAL A 241 12.24 -10.87 -1.51
C VAL A 241 11.68 -9.97 -2.60
N VAL A 242 11.18 -10.56 -3.69
CA VAL A 242 10.73 -9.76 -4.84
C VAL A 242 9.41 -9.07 -4.56
N TYR A 243 8.40 -9.80 -4.09
CA TYR A 243 7.05 -9.30 -3.79
C TYR A 243 6.58 -9.74 -2.40
N GLY A 244 5.68 -8.95 -1.85
CA GLY A 244 5.06 -9.19 -0.54
C GLY A 244 5.88 -8.63 0.62
N HIS A 245 5.24 -7.80 1.45
CA HIS A 245 5.82 -7.33 2.72
C HIS A 245 5.36 -8.21 3.86
N SER A 246 6.25 -8.41 4.82
CA SER A 246 5.92 -9.08 6.08
C SER A 246 6.21 -8.16 7.25
N GLU A 247 5.51 -8.37 8.36
CA GLU A 247 5.67 -7.58 9.57
C GLU A 247 5.56 -8.46 10.81
N ALA A 248 6.54 -8.34 11.70
CA ALA A 248 6.44 -8.81 13.08
C ALA A 248 5.83 -7.68 13.91
N VAL A 249 4.56 -7.82 14.25
CA VAL A 249 3.79 -6.83 14.98
C VAL A 249 3.59 -7.30 16.41
N HIS A 250 3.96 -6.46 17.37
CA HIS A 250 3.63 -6.60 18.77
C HIS A 250 2.75 -5.43 19.20
N ILE A 251 1.65 -5.71 19.86
CA ILE A 251 0.74 -4.68 20.38
C ILE A 251 0.55 -4.83 21.89
N GLU A 252 0.39 -3.70 22.56
CA GLU A 252 -0.11 -3.61 23.93
C GLU A 252 -1.55 -3.07 23.85
N THR A 253 -2.50 -3.84 24.34
CA THR A 253 -3.95 -3.49 24.28
C THR A 253 -4.40 -2.75 25.53
N LYS A 254 -5.44 -1.88 25.40
CA LYS A 254 -6.03 -1.18 26.55
C LYS A 254 -6.71 -2.16 27.51
N GLU A 255 -7.44 -3.12 26.96
CA GLU A 255 -8.02 -4.22 27.72
C GLU A 255 -7.43 -5.56 27.25
N LYS A 256 -7.32 -6.52 28.19
CA LYS A 256 -6.76 -7.83 27.88
C LYS A 256 -7.64 -8.60 26.89
N ILE A 257 -7.02 -9.17 25.87
CA ILE A 257 -7.65 -10.10 24.94
C ILE A 257 -6.79 -11.36 24.78
N SER A 258 -7.41 -12.53 24.73
CA SER A 258 -6.69 -13.76 24.45
C SER A 258 -6.31 -13.90 22.98
N ALA A 259 -5.24 -14.65 22.69
CA ALA A 259 -4.86 -14.94 21.30
C ALA A 259 -5.99 -15.67 20.54
N ASN A 260 -6.79 -16.49 21.22
CA ASN A 260 -7.91 -17.18 20.61
C ASN A 260 -9.07 -16.24 20.27
N ASP A 261 -9.37 -15.26 21.11
CA ASP A 261 -10.44 -14.29 20.82
C ASP A 261 -9.99 -13.27 19.77
N ALA A 262 -8.72 -12.85 19.77
CA ALA A 262 -8.14 -12.06 18.69
C ALA A 262 -8.24 -12.80 17.34
N ARG A 263 -7.92 -14.10 17.28
CA ARG A 263 -8.08 -14.92 16.07
C ARG A 263 -9.52 -14.92 15.57
N LYS A 264 -10.50 -15.12 16.45
CA LYS A 264 -11.92 -15.11 16.07
C LYS A 264 -12.40 -13.76 15.52
N LEU A 265 -11.85 -12.65 16.01
CA LEU A 265 -12.12 -11.31 15.47
C LEU A 265 -11.56 -11.20 14.04
N LEU A 266 -10.32 -11.61 13.85
CA LEU A 266 -9.62 -11.55 12.57
C LEU A 266 -10.27 -12.46 11.51
N GLU A 267 -10.73 -13.66 11.87
CA GLU A 267 -11.43 -14.60 10.97
C GLU A 267 -12.75 -14.04 10.43
N LYS A 268 -13.35 -13.06 11.09
CA LYS A 268 -14.62 -12.42 10.69
C LYS A 268 -14.42 -11.10 9.94
N ALA A 269 -13.21 -10.59 9.92
CA ALA A 269 -12.92 -9.28 9.35
C ALA A 269 -12.74 -9.35 7.84
N ASP A 270 -13.27 -8.36 7.15
CA ASP A 270 -13.12 -8.22 5.71
C ASP A 270 -11.65 -7.98 5.33
N GLY A 271 -11.21 -8.56 4.22
CA GLY A 271 -9.85 -8.40 3.69
C GLY A 271 -8.77 -9.18 4.45
N ILE A 272 -9.12 -9.96 5.47
CA ILE A 272 -8.17 -10.75 6.27
C ILE A 272 -8.35 -12.26 6.00
N ILE A 273 -7.23 -12.95 5.89
CA ILE A 273 -7.16 -14.42 5.94
C ILE A 273 -6.27 -14.81 7.11
N VAL A 274 -6.83 -15.55 8.07
CA VAL A 274 -6.06 -16.13 9.17
C VAL A 274 -5.47 -17.46 8.73
N MET A 275 -4.14 -17.55 8.68
CA MET A 275 -3.38 -18.78 8.42
C MET A 275 -2.46 -19.04 9.62
N ASP A 276 -2.99 -19.64 10.67
CA ASP A 276 -2.33 -19.71 11.98
C ASP A 276 -2.42 -21.12 12.60
N GLU A 277 -2.06 -22.13 11.82
CA GLU A 277 -1.95 -23.50 12.33
C GLU A 277 -0.60 -23.69 13.06
N ARG A 278 -0.62 -24.39 14.20
CA ARG A 278 0.60 -24.72 14.96
C ARG A 278 1.23 -25.99 14.42
N SER A 279 1.52 -25.98 13.12
CA SER A 279 2.12 -27.08 12.36
C SER A 279 3.23 -26.53 11.45
N ASP A 280 4.05 -27.42 10.90
CA ASP A 280 5.09 -27.06 9.94
C ASP A 280 4.45 -26.44 8.70
N GLY A 281 4.83 -25.20 8.37
CA GLY A 281 4.27 -24.44 7.24
C GLY A 281 2.88 -23.84 7.48
N GLY A 282 2.32 -23.90 8.68
CA GLY A 282 0.99 -23.37 9.02
C GLY A 282 0.92 -21.85 9.20
N TYR A 283 1.69 -21.10 8.41
CA TYR A 283 1.79 -19.62 8.46
C TYR A 283 2.02 -19.07 7.06
N ALA A 284 1.60 -17.82 6.84
CA ALA A 284 1.77 -17.15 5.57
C ALA A 284 3.19 -16.58 5.39
N THR A 285 3.66 -16.62 4.15
CA THR A 285 4.92 -16.03 3.70
C THR A 285 4.69 -15.02 2.58
N PRO A 286 5.58 -14.02 2.39
CA PRO A 286 5.33 -12.95 1.44
C PRO A 286 5.26 -13.43 -0.01
N PHE A 287 6.14 -14.33 -0.41
CA PHE A 287 6.24 -14.74 -1.80
C PHE A 287 5.24 -15.82 -2.20
N ILE A 288 4.93 -16.77 -1.32
CA ILE A 288 4.09 -17.92 -1.67
C ILE A 288 2.60 -17.58 -1.50
N GLU A 289 2.19 -17.08 -0.32
CA GLU A 289 0.78 -16.86 -0.03
C GLU A 289 0.31 -15.47 -0.44
N ALA A 290 1.12 -14.43 -0.22
CA ALA A 290 0.63 -13.06 -0.42
C ALA A 290 0.76 -12.55 -1.86
N THR A 291 1.78 -12.97 -2.63
CA THR A 291 2.01 -12.45 -3.99
C THR A 291 0.81 -12.74 -4.90
N ASN A 292 0.32 -11.70 -5.59
CA ASN A 292 -0.87 -11.71 -6.44
C ASN A 292 -2.20 -11.99 -5.72
N ASN A 293 -2.24 -11.96 -4.40
CA ASN A 293 -3.45 -12.07 -3.60
C ASN A 293 -3.90 -10.73 -3.04
N ASP A 294 -5.21 -10.59 -2.85
CA ASP A 294 -5.85 -9.36 -2.39
C ASP A 294 -5.90 -9.25 -0.86
N ALA A 295 -5.79 -10.38 -0.17
CA ALA A 295 -5.95 -10.44 1.28
C ALA A 295 -4.69 -10.00 2.04
N THR A 296 -4.92 -9.50 3.24
CA THR A 296 -3.91 -9.41 4.29
C THR A 296 -3.95 -10.70 5.10
N TYR A 297 -2.84 -11.42 5.13
CA TYR A 297 -2.70 -12.66 5.89
C TYR A 297 -2.22 -12.37 7.31
N VAL A 298 -2.83 -13.01 8.29
CA VAL A 298 -2.41 -12.94 9.68
C VAL A 298 -2.09 -14.34 10.21
N SER A 299 -0.91 -14.47 10.79
CA SER A 299 -0.35 -15.72 11.29
C SER A 299 0.32 -15.51 12.64
N ARG A 300 0.73 -16.59 13.29
CA ARG A 300 1.55 -16.55 14.50
C ARG A 300 0.94 -15.69 15.62
N ILE A 301 -0.39 -15.75 15.75
CA ILE A 301 -1.14 -15.05 16.78
C ILE A 301 -0.87 -15.71 18.13
N ARG A 302 -0.27 -14.96 19.05
CA ARG A 302 0.10 -15.47 20.38
C ARG A 302 0.17 -14.36 21.41
N GLU A 303 -0.14 -14.68 22.65
CA GLU A 303 0.03 -13.76 23.78
C GLU A 303 1.51 -13.48 24.04
N ASP A 304 1.82 -12.28 24.49
CA ASP A 304 3.15 -11.92 24.96
C ASP A 304 3.40 -12.56 26.34
N ILE A 305 4.51 -13.29 26.45
CA ILE A 305 4.91 -13.94 27.71
C ILE A 305 5.51 -12.99 28.74
N SER A 306 5.80 -11.75 28.33
CA SER A 306 6.44 -10.73 29.15
C SER A 306 5.53 -9.55 29.49
N HIS A 307 4.36 -9.43 28.84
CA HIS A 307 3.41 -8.35 29.07
C HIS A 307 1.97 -8.88 29.13
N GLU A 308 1.27 -8.55 30.20
CA GLU A 308 -0.05 -9.11 30.50
C GLU A 308 -1.11 -8.84 29.42
N LYS A 309 -1.03 -7.70 28.75
CA LYS A 309 -1.95 -7.27 27.68
C LYS A 309 -1.30 -7.27 26.29
N GLY A 310 -0.18 -7.96 26.15
CA GLY A 310 0.58 -8.00 24.90
C GLY A 310 0.11 -9.11 23.96
N LEU A 311 0.05 -8.81 22.66
CA LEU A 311 -0.15 -9.77 21.59
C LEU A 311 0.93 -9.62 20.52
N ASN A 312 1.32 -10.74 19.94
CA ASN A 312 2.20 -10.79 18.78
C ASN A 312 1.47 -11.38 17.58
N LEU A 313 1.69 -10.78 16.40
CA LEU A 313 1.14 -11.22 15.12
C LEU A 313 2.24 -11.22 14.06
N TRP A 314 2.06 -12.05 13.05
CA TRP A 314 2.81 -12.00 11.82
C TRP A 314 1.85 -11.64 10.70
N VAL A 315 2.07 -10.48 10.06
CA VAL A 315 1.18 -9.91 9.05
C VAL A 315 1.89 -9.91 7.70
N VAL A 316 1.22 -10.36 6.67
CA VAL A 316 1.79 -10.47 5.32
C VAL A 316 0.77 -10.01 4.28
N ALA A 317 1.18 -9.19 3.32
CA ALA A 317 0.34 -8.83 2.19
C ALA A 317 1.17 -8.53 0.93
N ASP A 318 0.53 -8.57 -0.24
CA ASP A 318 1.12 -8.09 -1.49
C ASP A 318 1.22 -6.56 -1.43
N ASN A 319 2.45 -6.06 -1.40
CA ASN A 319 2.73 -4.64 -1.26
C ASN A 319 2.35 -3.78 -2.49
N ILE A 320 2.20 -4.41 -3.66
CA ILE A 320 1.76 -3.73 -4.89
C ILE A 320 0.24 -3.79 -5.03
N ARG A 321 -0.40 -4.92 -4.60
CA ARG A 321 -1.86 -5.07 -4.63
C ARG A 321 -2.49 -4.37 -3.43
N LYS A 322 -2.66 -5.06 -2.31
CA LYS A 322 -3.31 -4.45 -1.12
C LYS A 322 -2.54 -3.23 -0.62
N GLY A 323 -1.21 -3.26 -0.66
CA GLY A 323 -0.36 -2.15 -0.24
C GLY A 323 -0.45 -0.89 -1.12
N ALA A 324 -1.03 -0.96 -2.33
CA ALA A 324 -1.12 0.19 -3.23
C ALA A 324 -2.34 0.11 -4.17
N ALA A 325 -2.24 -0.68 -5.25
CA ALA A 325 -3.17 -0.66 -6.36
C ALA A 325 -4.58 -1.10 -5.96
N LEU A 326 -4.72 -2.19 -5.21
CA LEU A 326 -6.02 -2.67 -4.77
C LEU A 326 -6.68 -1.69 -3.80
N ASN A 327 -5.95 -1.18 -2.81
CA ASN A 327 -6.48 -0.19 -1.86
C ASN A 327 -7.02 1.05 -2.60
N THR A 328 -6.28 1.51 -3.62
CA THR A 328 -6.70 2.61 -4.49
C THR A 328 -7.99 2.30 -5.26
N VAL A 329 -8.10 1.10 -5.84
CA VAL A 329 -9.32 0.70 -6.59
C VAL A 329 -10.51 0.56 -5.64
N GLN A 330 -10.32 0.00 -4.45
CA GLN A 330 -11.35 -0.08 -3.42
C GLN A 330 -11.83 1.32 -2.96
N ILE A 331 -10.92 2.29 -2.81
CA ILE A 331 -11.29 3.70 -2.57
C ILE A 331 -12.15 4.22 -3.72
N ALA A 332 -11.74 3.99 -4.98
CA ALA A 332 -12.51 4.42 -6.15
C ALA A 332 -13.90 3.76 -6.23
N GLU A 333 -14.02 2.48 -5.86
CA GLU A 333 -15.31 1.77 -5.80
C GLU A 333 -16.27 2.39 -4.78
N ILE A 334 -15.79 2.72 -3.58
CA ILE A 334 -16.59 3.41 -2.57
C ILE A 334 -16.95 4.82 -3.05
N LEU A 335 -15.99 5.54 -3.62
CA LEU A 335 -16.21 6.90 -4.14
C LEU A 335 -17.34 6.92 -5.19
N ILE A 336 -17.33 6.01 -6.16
CA ILE A 336 -18.37 5.97 -7.20
C ILE A 336 -19.70 5.45 -6.68
N ARG A 337 -19.70 4.56 -5.70
CA ARG A 337 -20.92 3.99 -5.11
C ARG A 337 -21.66 5.01 -4.25
N ASP A 338 -20.95 5.74 -3.40
CA ASP A 338 -21.54 6.52 -2.32
C ASP A 338 -21.52 8.04 -2.59
N TYR A 339 -20.64 8.55 -3.44
CA TYR A 339 -20.41 9.99 -3.58
C TYR A 339 -20.51 10.53 -5.02
N LEU A 340 -20.25 9.73 -6.04
CA LEU A 340 -20.30 10.16 -7.45
C LEU A 340 -21.49 9.56 -8.22
N ALA A 341 -22.44 8.96 -7.52
CA ALA A 341 -23.60 8.30 -8.12
C ALA A 341 -24.52 9.25 -8.91
#